data_b583db8156b349d84fdb9775cca495cd
#
_entry.id   b583db8156b349d84fdb9775cca495cd
#
_cell.length_a   1.000
_cell.length_b   1.000
_cell.length_c   1.000
_cell.angle_alpha   90.00
_cell.angle_beta   90.00
_cell.angle_gamma   90.00
#
_symmetry.space_group_name_H-M   'P 1'
#
loop_
_entity.id
_entity.type
_entity.pdbx_description
1 polymer ?
#
loop_
_entity_poly.entity_id
_entity_poly.type
_entity_poly.pdbx_seq_one_letter_code
_entity_poly.pdbx_strand_id
1 'polypeptide(L)'
;MIGLISINYKISPVEVREKFYFQDKEKIDFYEFVSKQFPIDGIVILSTCNRTEIYYEYENHLGQEKRIFHVIMKCLVEYKQYSEGLSPYAIKKTGSIDISKHLFRLISGLESMVVGEFQIVDQLKEAFYFSKKKKILGPILSRIFQKSFETGKDVRSNTKISEGAVSVSYAAVEIISKKYDIKKSSILCVGTGETSKLSIKHLLKKKIKNIVLTNRTDKKAESFANSYDLDFVSFKNYKKYFSKI
;
A
#
# COMPACT_ATOMS: atom_id res chain seq x y z
N MET A 1 -12.75 19.37 10.89
CA MET A 1 -13.38 18.42 9.91
C MET A 1 -12.33 17.52 9.28
N ILE A 2 -12.74 16.47 8.55
CA ILE A 2 -11.81 15.58 7.85
C ILE A 2 -12.20 15.38 6.39
N GLY A 3 -11.19 15.14 5.55
CA GLY A 3 -11.33 14.80 4.14
C GLY A 3 -10.44 13.61 3.76
N LEU A 4 -10.77 12.99 2.64
CA LEU A 4 -10.03 11.88 2.04
C LEU A 4 -9.92 12.08 0.53
N ILE A 5 -8.71 11.90 0.02
CA ILE A 5 -8.43 11.67 -1.40
C ILE A 5 -7.90 10.25 -1.53
N SER A 6 -8.53 9.41 -2.35
CA SER A 6 -8.13 8.03 -2.58
C SER A 6 -7.87 7.78 -4.07
N ILE A 7 -6.65 7.42 -4.39
CA ILE A 7 -6.20 6.92 -5.70
C ILE A 7 -5.97 5.43 -5.52
N ASN A 8 -6.79 4.57 -6.12
CA ASN A 8 -6.74 3.14 -5.83
C ASN A 8 -6.96 2.27 -7.07
N TYR A 9 -6.64 1.00 -6.95
CA TYR A 9 -6.65 0.03 -8.06
C TYR A 9 -8.01 -0.16 -8.74
N LYS A 10 -9.13 0.24 -8.11
CA LYS A 10 -10.48 0.10 -8.67
C LYS A 10 -10.75 1.10 -9.79
N ILE A 11 -10.11 2.28 -9.74
CA ILE A 11 -10.36 3.39 -10.66
C ILE A 11 -9.10 3.95 -11.32
N SER A 12 -7.92 3.59 -10.84
CA SER A 12 -6.67 4.16 -11.33
C SER A 12 -5.76 3.08 -11.92
N PRO A 13 -5.24 3.25 -13.13
CA PRO A 13 -4.24 2.35 -13.71
C PRO A 13 -2.93 2.37 -12.91
N VAL A 14 -2.07 1.39 -13.15
CA VAL A 14 -0.84 1.21 -12.36
C VAL A 14 0.12 2.40 -12.51
N GLU A 15 0.21 2.96 -13.70
CA GLU A 15 1.09 4.09 -14.05
C GLU A 15 0.74 5.33 -13.21
N VAL A 16 -0.57 5.59 -13.02
CA VAL A 16 -1.05 6.69 -12.17
C VAL A 16 -0.74 6.39 -10.70
N ARG A 17 -1.02 5.16 -10.23
CA ARG A 17 -0.76 4.80 -8.83
C ARG A 17 0.73 4.89 -8.47
N GLU A 18 1.63 4.43 -9.35
CA GLU A 18 3.08 4.54 -9.15
C GLU A 18 3.54 6.00 -9.05
N LYS A 19 2.97 6.89 -9.88
CA LYS A 19 3.29 8.32 -9.86
C LYS A 19 2.91 8.97 -8.52
N PHE A 20 1.80 8.55 -7.93
CA PHE A 20 1.31 9.09 -6.65
C PHE A 20 1.75 8.29 -5.41
N TYR A 21 2.66 7.35 -5.56
CA TYR A 21 3.26 6.67 -4.42
C TYR A 21 4.10 7.64 -3.57
N PHE A 22 4.04 7.51 -2.24
CA PHE A 22 4.80 8.32 -1.29
C PHE A 22 5.81 7.48 -0.50
N GLN A 23 7.06 7.88 -0.56
CA GLN A 23 8.07 7.44 0.39
C GLN A 23 7.90 8.21 1.72
N ASP A 24 8.49 7.71 2.80
CA ASP A 24 8.31 8.32 4.13
C ASP A 24 8.78 9.77 4.22
N LYS A 25 9.88 10.13 3.55
CA LYS A 25 10.35 11.51 3.48
C LYS A 25 9.33 12.40 2.78
N GLU A 26 8.82 11.95 1.63
CA GLU A 26 7.85 12.70 0.83
C GLU A 26 6.54 12.99 1.60
N LYS A 27 6.14 12.12 2.55
CA LYS A 27 4.93 12.34 3.37
C LYS A 27 5.05 13.59 4.23
N ILE A 28 6.24 13.86 4.78
CA ILE A 28 6.52 15.06 5.60
C ILE A 28 6.59 16.28 4.68
N ASP A 29 7.39 16.19 3.62
CA ASP A 29 7.58 17.28 2.67
C ASP A 29 6.22 17.71 2.06
N PHE A 30 5.35 16.75 1.77
CA PHE A 30 3.99 17.03 1.28
C PHE A 30 3.08 17.69 2.33
N TYR A 31 3.14 17.26 3.59
CA TYR A 31 2.43 17.93 4.68
C TYR A 31 2.84 19.41 4.80
N GLU A 32 4.14 19.68 4.78
CA GLU A 32 4.67 21.04 4.83
C GLU A 32 4.28 21.85 3.59
N PHE A 33 4.29 21.23 2.42
CA PHE A 33 3.87 21.86 1.17
C PHE A 33 2.40 22.28 1.19
N VAL A 34 1.51 21.40 1.65
CA VAL A 34 0.07 21.70 1.81
C VAL A 34 -0.15 22.77 2.86
N SER A 35 0.52 22.68 4.02
CA SER A 35 0.33 23.60 5.15
C SER A 35 0.72 25.04 4.82
N LYS A 36 1.61 25.26 3.84
CA LYS A 36 1.93 26.60 3.32
C LYS A 36 0.81 27.18 2.46
N GLN A 37 0.01 26.36 1.82
CA GLN A 37 -1.09 26.79 0.94
C GLN A 37 -2.42 26.89 1.68
N PHE A 38 -2.62 25.98 2.64
CA PHE A 38 -3.82 25.93 3.46
C PHE A 38 -3.51 25.30 4.82
N PRO A 39 -3.94 25.92 5.94
CA PRO A 39 -3.73 25.35 7.26
C PRO A 39 -4.53 24.06 7.43
N ILE A 40 -3.80 22.95 7.68
CA ILE A 40 -4.36 21.65 8.05
C ILE A 40 -3.84 21.25 9.42
N ASP A 41 -4.73 20.67 10.24
CA ASP A 41 -4.44 20.26 11.62
C ASP A 41 -3.74 18.91 11.67
N GLY A 42 -3.82 18.14 10.58
CA GLY A 42 -3.15 16.85 10.51
C GLY A 42 -3.32 16.13 9.18
N ILE A 43 -2.45 15.15 8.96
CA ILE A 43 -2.47 14.30 7.78
C ILE A 43 -2.03 12.87 8.12
N VAL A 44 -2.68 11.89 7.47
CA VAL A 44 -2.21 10.50 7.40
C VAL A 44 -2.18 10.08 5.94
N ILE A 45 -1.03 9.60 5.46
CA ILE A 45 -0.86 9.13 4.09
C ILE A 45 -0.58 7.63 4.10
N LEU A 46 -1.57 6.86 3.67
CA LEU A 46 -1.43 5.45 3.34
C LEU A 46 -0.96 5.33 1.90
N SER A 47 0.21 4.75 1.67
CA SER A 47 0.74 4.54 0.32
C SER A 47 1.25 3.10 0.19
N THR A 48 0.63 2.35 -0.73
CA THR A 48 0.91 0.94 -1.01
C THR A 48 0.98 0.73 -2.53
N CYS A 49 1.28 -0.48 -3.00
CA CYS A 49 1.24 -0.79 -4.44
C CYS A 49 -0.16 -0.64 -5.06
N ASN A 50 -1.22 -0.76 -4.25
CA ASN A 50 -2.60 -0.79 -4.73
C ASN A 50 -3.37 0.51 -4.48
N ARG A 51 -2.86 1.39 -3.62
CA ARG A 51 -3.54 2.66 -3.28
C ARG A 51 -2.62 3.69 -2.68
N THR A 52 -2.95 4.94 -2.92
CA THR A 52 -2.51 6.09 -2.12
C THR A 52 -3.75 6.80 -1.60
N GLU A 53 -3.87 6.87 -0.28
CA GLU A 53 -4.97 7.53 0.40
C GLU A 53 -4.44 8.62 1.32
N ILE A 54 -4.93 9.84 1.14
CA ILE A 54 -4.54 11.03 1.89
C ILE A 54 -5.72 11.44 2.75
N TYR A 55 -5.63 11.15 4.04
CA TYR A 55 -6.56 11.61 5.06
C TYR A 55 -6.03 12.90 5.64
N TYR A 56 -6.84 13.94 5.66
CA TYR A 56 -6.46 15.25 6.18
C TYR A 56 -7.51 15.80 7.13
N GLU A 57 -7.05 16.53 8.14
CA GLU A 57 -7.86 17.21 9.14
C GLU A 57 -7.67 18.71 9.02
N TYR A 58 -8.74 19.47 9.19
CA TYR A 58 -8.74 20.91 9.08
C TYR A 58 -9.83 21.54 9.95
N GLU A 59 -9.61 22.77 10.37
CA GLU A 59 -10.61 23.53 11.10
C GLU A 59 -11.81 23.85 10.20
N ASN A 60 -13.02 23.72 10.78
CA ASN A 60 -14.26 23.91 10.03
C ASN A 60 -14.59 25.39 9.92
N HIS A 61 -14.28 26.00 8.81
CA HIS A 61 -14.85 27.28 8.42
C HIS A 61 -15.98 27.03 7.43
N LEU A 62 -17.22 27.40 7.81
CA LEU A 62 -18.45 27.17 7.05
C LEU A 62 -18.27 27.45 5.54
N GLY A 63 -18.59 26.46 4.70
CA GLY A 63 -18.58 26.57 3.24
C GLY A 63 -17.23 26.32 2.54
N GLN A 64 -16.15 26.02 3.24
CA GLN A 64 -14.82 25.85 2.64
C GLN A 64 -14.47 24.41 2.21
N GLU A 65 -15.33 23.42 2.43
CA GLU A 65 -15.03 21.99 2.13
C GLU A 65 -14.61 21.73 0.68
N LYS A 66 -15.33 22.34 -0.27
CA LYS A 66 -15.00 22.22 -1.70
C LYS A 66 -13.66 22.88 -2.02
N ARG A 67 -13.39 24.03 -1.41
CA ARG A 67 -12.14 24.77 -1.61
C ARG A 67 -10.93 23.99 -1.11
N ILE A 68 -11.01 23.44 0.10
CA ILE A 68 -9.91 22.65 0.71
C ILE A 68 -9.58 21.44 -0.13
N PHE A 69 -10.59 20.69 -0.58
CA PHE A 69 -10.38 19.57 -1.47
C PHE A 69 -9.61 19.99 -2.74
N HIS A 70 -10.02 21.08 -3.39
CA HIS A 70 -9.35 21.57 -4.59
C HIS A 70 -7.91 22.00 -4.30
N VAL A 71 -7.65 22.65 -3.18
CA VAL A 71 -6.29 23.03 -2.78
C VAL A 71 -5.42 21.80 -2.60
N ILE A 72 -5.88 20.79 -1.85
CA ILE A 72 -5.09 19.60 -1.60
C ILE A 72 -4.87 18.79 -2.89
N MET A 73 -5.88 18.69 -3.75
CA MET A 73 -5.75 18.08 -5.08
C MET A 73 -4.73 18.82 -5.95
N LYS A 74 -4.77 20.15 -5.97
CA LYS A 74 -3.81 20.98 -6.69
C LYS A 74 -2.40 20.77 -6.14
N CYS A 75 -2.23 20.84 -4.81
CA CYS A 75 -0.95 20.55 -4.16
C CYS A 75 -0.42 19.16 -4.52
N LEU A 76 -1.29 18.16 -4.56
CA LEU A 76 -0.91 16.79 -4.89
C LEU A 76 -0.38 16.67 -6.34
N VAL A 77 -1.09 17.30 -7.28
CA VAL A 77 -0.69 17.34 -8.71
C VAL A 77 0.62 18.10 -8.88
N GLU A 78 0.77 19.25 -8.25
CA GLU A 78 1.99 20.06 -8.32
C GLU A 78 3.18 19.32 -7.68
N TYR A 79 3.00 18.79 -6.48
CA TYR A 79 4.05 18.07 -5.75
C TYR A 79 4.57 16.84 -6.51
N LYS A 80 3.67 16.09 -7.14
CA LYS A 80 4.00 14.91 -7.95
C LYS A 80 4.33 15.22 -9.41
N GLN A 81 4.30 16.51 -9.80
CA GLN A 81 4.58 16.97 -11.17
C GLN A 81 3.77 16.18 -12.22
N TYR A 82 2.45 16.05 -11.97
CA TYR A 82 1.55 15.32 -12.84
C TYR A 82 0.77 16.25 -13.73
N SER A 83 0.97 16.16 -15.05
CA SER A 83 0.38 17.07 -16.05
C SER A 83 -1.00 16.64 -16.55
N GLU A 84 -1.32 15.36 -16.42
CA GLU A 84 -2.62 14.81 -16.84
C GLU A 84 -3.64 14.97 -15.70
N GLY A 85 -4.86 15.32 -15.98
CA GLY A 85 -5.87 15.55 -14.94
C GLY A 85 -6.07 14.36 -13.98
N LEU A 86 -5.90 14.58 -12.68
CA LEU A 86 -6.04 13.53 -11.66
C LEU A 86 -7.50 13.19 -11.32
N SER A 87 -8.44 14.10 -11.61
CA SER A 87 -9.84 13.99 -11.19
C SER A 87 -10.52 12.64 -11.57
N PRO A 88 -10.31 12.05 -12.75
CA PRO A 88 -10.90 10.76 -13.10
C PRO A 88 -10.36 9.57 -12.27
N TYR A 89 -9.19 9.73 -11.69
CA TYR A 89 -8.44 8.68 -10.97
C TYR A 89 -8.48 8.82 -9.45
N ALA A 90 -9.24 9.79 -8.93
CA ALA A 90 -9.29 10.08 -7.50
C ALA A 90 -10.72 10.10 -6.96
N ILE A 91 -10.97 9.32 -5.92
CA ILE A 91 -12.21 9.35 -5.14
C ILE A 91 -12.06 10.40 -4.05
N LYS A 92 -13.07 11.25 -3.92
CA LYS A 92 -13.21 12.21 -2.83
C LYS A 92 -14.22 11.73 -1.80
N LYS A 93 -13.87 11.83 -0.52
CA LYS A 93 -14.83 11.73 0.59
C LYS A 93 -14.63 12.87 1.56
N THR A 94 -15.72 13.37 2.10
CA THR A 94 -15.73 14.44 3.12
C THR A 94 -16.68 14.04 4.25
N GLY A 95 -16.38 14.54 5.44
CA GLY A 95 -17.18 14.27 6.63
C GLY A 95 -16.82 12.96 7.33
N SER A 96 -17.04 12.96 8.65
CA SER A 96 -16.60 11.87 9.52
C SER A 96 -17.30 10.53 9.22
N ILE A 97 -18.57 10.55 8.82
CA ILE A 97 -19.36 9.33 8.59
C ILE A 97 -18.81 8.55 7.39
N ASP A 98 -18.66 9.21 6.24
CA ASP A 98 -18.25 8.53 5.01
C ASP A 98 -16.78 8.06 5.07
N ILE A 99 -15.93 8.85 5.73
CA ILE A 99 -14.53 8.49 5.94
C ILE A 99 -14.40 7.35 6.95
N SER A 100 -15.18 7.35 8.04
CA SER A 100 -15.19 6.23 9.00
C SER A 100 -15.69 4.95 8.36
N LYS A 101 -16.79 4.99 7.59
CA LYS A 101 -17.27 3.82 6.84
C LYS A 101 -16.20 3.27 5.91
N HIS A 102 -15.53 4.14 5.16
CA HIS A 102 -14.45 3.73 4.25
C HIS A 102 -13.30 3.07 5.03
N LEU A 103 -12.84 3.73 6.09
CA LEU A 103 -11.71 3.25 6.89
C LEU A 103 -12.02 1.92 7.60
N PHE A 104 -13.26 1.74 8.11
CA PHE A 104 -13.71 0.48 8.73
C PHE A 104 -13.78 -0.67 7.72
N ARG A 105 -14.25 -0.41 6.51
CA ARG A 105 -14.23 -1.39 5.42
C ARG A 105 -12.80 -1.72 4.99
N LEU A 106 -11.94 -0.70 4.91
CA LEU A 106 -10.56 -0.85 4.52
C LEU A 106 -9.77 -1.69 5.52
N ILE A 107 -9.84 -1.35 6.81
CA ILE A 107 -9.14 -2.08 7.87
C ILE A 107 -9.64 -3.53 8.00
N SER A 108 -10.90 -3.78 7.67
CA SER A 108 -11.49 -5.13 7.63
C SER A 108 -11.09 -5.93 6.39
N GLY A 109 -10.34 -5.31 5.44
CA GLY A 109 -9.90 -5.96 4.21
C GLY A 109 -10.97 -6.03 3.11
N LEU A 110 -12.13 -5.36 3.28
CA LEU A 110 -13.21 -5.35 2.28
C LEU A 110 -12.89 -4.49 1.05
N GLU A 111 -11.92 -3.62 1.15
CA GLU A 111 -11.46 -2.75 0.06
C GLU A 111 -10.13 -3.21 -0.55
N SER A 112 -9.60 -4.35 -0.12
CA SER A 112 -8.37 -4.94 -0.65
C SER A 112 -8.65 -5.77 -1.90
N MET A 113 -7.62 -5.99 -2.75
CA MET A 113 -7.71 -6.87 -3.91
C MET A 113 -8.04 -8.31 -3.51
N VAL A 114 -7.48 -8.76 -2.39
CA VAL A 114 -7.84 -10.02 -1.75
C VAL A 114 -8.63 -9.68 -0.51
N VAL A 115 -9.92 -9.98 -0.54
CA VAL A 115 -10.82 -9.67 0.57
C VAL A 115 -10.35 -10.38 1.84
N GLY A 116 -10.24 -9.62 2.94
CA GLY A 116 -9.86 -10.13 4.25
C GLY A 116 -8.34 -10.24 4.49
N GLU A 117 -7.48 -9.82 3.54
CA GLU A 117 -6.03 -9.85 3.74
C GLU A 117 -5.59 -9.06 4.99
N PHE A 118 -4.54 -9.56 5.66
CA PHE A 118 -4.01 -8.92 6.87
C PHE A 118 -3.06 -7.75 6.58
N GLN A 119 -2.45 -7.72 5.41
CA GLN A 119 -1.38 -6.76 5.08
C GLN A 119 -1.84 -5.31 5.22
N ILE A 120 -3.09 -5.02 4.86
CA ILE A 120 -3.66 -3.67 4.98
C ILE A 120 -3.72 -3.16 6.42
N VAL A 121 -3.86 -4.06 7.41
CA VAL A 121 -3.89 -3.68 8.85
C VAL A 121 -2.54 -3.11 9.26
N ASP A 122 -1.46 -3.78 8.89
CA ASP A 122 -0.11 -3.36 9.25
C ASP A 122 0.25 -2.06 8.51
N GLN A 123 -0.11 -1.95 7.24
CA GLN A 123 0.09 -0.73 6.45
C GLN A 123 -0.65 0.49 7.02
N LEU A 124 -1.91 0.31 7.46
CA LEU A 124 -2.67 1.38 8.11
C LEU A 124 -2.08 1.78 9.46
N LYS A 125 -1.63 0.81 10.26
CA LYS A 125 -0.93 1.08 11.52
C LYS A 125 0.38 1.83 11.28
N GLU A 126 1.18 1.41 10.32
CA GLU A 126 2.44 2.07 9.95
C GLU A 126 2.19 3.53 9.54
N ALA A 127 1.20 3.79 8.67
CA ALA A 127 0.84 5.14 8.26
C ALA A 127 0.40 6.01 9.45
N PHE A 128 -0.44 5.48 10.33
CA PHE A 128 -0.90 6.15 11.54
C PHE A 128 0.25 6.48 12.49
N TYR A 129 1.07 5.47 12.85
CA TYR A 129 2.17 5.68 13.79
C TYR A 129 3.26 6.58 13.21
N PHE A 130 3.47 6.55 11.89
CA PHE A 130 4.35 7.49 11.23
C PHE A 130 3.89 8.93 11.46
N SER A 131 2.62 9.25 11.15
CA SER A 131 2.07 10.61 11.35
C SER A 131 2.10 11.04 12.82
N LYS A 132 1.80 10.11 13.74
CA LYS A 132 1.89 10.36 15.18
C LYS A 132 3.32 10.68 15.63
N LYS A 133 4.30 9.90 15.20
CA LYS A 133 5.72 10.08 15.52
C LYS A 133 6.25 11.41 14.98
N LYS A 134 5.78 11.82 13.82
CA LYS A 134 6.17 13.08 13.17
C LYS A 134 5.38 14.30 13.65
N LYS A 135 4.44 14.12 14.59
CA LYS A 135 3.59 15.19 15.14
C LYS A 135 2.76 15.93 14.08
N ILE A 136 2.36 15.20 13.05
CA ILE A 136 1.49 15.68 11.96
C ILE A 136 0.13 14.98 11.96
N LEU A 137 -0.27 14.41 13.08
CA LEU A 137 -1.54 13.70 13.27
C LEU A 137 -2.50 14.56 14.08
N GLY A 138 -3.62 14.96 13.47
CA GLY A 138 -4.68 15.68 14.15
C GLY A 138 -5.54 14.81 15.09
N PRO A 139 -6.24 15.42 16.07
CA PRO A 139 -6.98 14.68 17.09
C PRO A 139 -8.16 13.88 16.53
N ILE A 140 -8.89 14.40 15.52
CA ILE A 140 -10.01 13.68 14.90
C ILE A 140 -9.52 12.47 14.12
N LEU A 141 -8.49 12.64 13.30
CA LEU A 141 -7.86 11.52 12.59
C LEU A 141 -7.33 10.47 13.57
N SER A 142 -6.69 10.91 14.66
CA SER A 142 -6.20 10.01 15.70
C SER A 142 -7.33 9.13 16.25
N ARG A 143 -8.47 9.72 16.61
CA ARG A 143 -9.61 9.00 17.16
C ARG A 143 -10.24 8.02 16.17
N ILE A 144 -10.44 8.45 14.92
CA ILE A 144 -11.07 7.62 13.89
C ILE A 144 -10.19 6.42 13.51
N PHE A 145 -8.87 6.63 13.38
CA PHE A 145 -7.94 5.52 13.11
C PHE A 145 -7.91 4.51 14.27
N GLN A 146 -7.86 4.98 15.53
CA GLN A 146 -7.91 4.08 16.68
C GLN A 146 -9.20 3.25 16.69
N LYS A 147 -10.35 3.89 16.44
CA LYS A 147 -11.63 3.16 16.31
C LYS A 147 -11.64 2.19 15.15
N SER A 148 -10.99 2.52 14.04
CA SER A 148 -10.87 1.58 12.93
C SER A 148 -10.06 0.34 13.32
N PHE A 149 -8.98 0.47 14.10
CA PHE A 149 -8.19 -0.67 14.56
C PHE A 149 -9.01 -1.60 15.48
N GLU A 150 -9.82 -1.03 16.38
CA GLU A 150 -10.76 -1.80 17.22
C GLU A 150 -11.78 -2.54 16.33
N THR A 151 -12.43 -1.83 15.39
CA THR A 151 -13.40 -2.43 14.46
C THR A 151 -12.78 -3.53 13.61
N GLY A 152 -11.58 -3.32 13.07
CA GLY A 152 -10.89 -4.34 12.28
C GLY A 152 -10.55 -5.60 13.08
N LYS A 153 -10.23 -5.46 14.38
CA LYS A 153 -10.05 -6.58 15.30
C LYS A 153 -11.37 -7.32 15.53
N ASP A 154 -12.44 -6.60 15.85
CA ASP A 154 -13.76 -7.18 16.13
C ASP A 154 -14.31 -7.94 14.91
N VAL A 155 -14.24 -7.35 13.72
CA VAL A 155 -14.67 -8.01 12.49
C VAL A 155 -13.92 -9.32 12.26
N ARG A 156 -12.59 -9.33 12.43
CA ARG A 156 -11.79 -10.54 12.24
C ARG A 156 -12.01 -11.60 13.31
N SER A 157 -12.31 -11.17 14.54
CA SER A 157 -12.57 -12.11 15.65
C SER A 157 -13.97 -12.73 15.61
N ASN A 158 -14.94 -11.99 15.06
CA ASN A 158 -16.35 -12.39 15.09
C ASN A 158 -16.89 -12.84 13.73
N THR A 159 -16.07 -12.86 12.68
CA THR A 159 -16.46 -13.30 11.34
C THR A 159 -15.39 -14.16 10.69
N LYS A 160 -15.77 -14.86 9.64
CA LYS A 160 -14.85 -15.67 8.81
C LYS A 160 -14.14 -14.89 7.71
N ILE A 161 -14.11 -13.56 7.79
CA ILE A 161 -13.58 -12.73 6.69
C ILE A 161 -12.11 -13.02 6.38
N SER A 162 -11.35 -13.46 7.37
CA SER A 162 -9.94 -13.83 7.20
C SER A 162 -9.72 -15.32 6.96
N GLU A 163 -10.77 -16.15 7.02
CA GLU A 163 -10.67 -17.57 6.71
C GLU A 163 -10.48 -17.74 5.18
N GLY A 164 -9.34 -18.27 4.78
CA GLY A 164 -9.01 -18.43 3.37
C GLY A 164 -8.58 -17.14 2.65
N ALA A 165 -8.52 -16.02 3.35
CA ALA A 165 -7.94 -14.78 2.84
C ALA A 165 -6.42 -14.95 2.68
N VAL A 166 -6.04 -15.38 1.51
CA VAL A 166 -4.65 -15.62 1.13
C VAL A 166 -4.13 -14.39 0.41
N SER A 167 -2.94 -13.93 0.79
CA SER A 167 -2.29 -12.85 0.04
C SER A 167 -2.13 -13.24 -1.44
N VAL A 168 -2.08 -12.26 -2.34
CA VAL A 168 -1.80 -12.48 -3.77
C VAL A 168 -0.57 -13.38 -3.95
N SER A 169 0.43 -13.19 -3.11
CA SER A 169 1.66 -13.99 -3.09
C SER A 169 1.40 -15.47 -2.79
N TYR A 170 0.54 -15.76 -1.82
CA TYR A 170 0.18 -17.14 -1.51
C TYR A 170 -0.68 -17.75 -2.61
N ALA A 171 -1.69 -17.02 -3.11
CA ALA A 171 -2.54 -17.49 -4.21
C ALA A 171 -1.70 -17.84 -5.46
N ALA A 172 -0.73 -16.98 -5.80
CA ALA A 172 0.19 -17.24 -6.90
C ALA A 172 0.98 -18.54 -6.69
N VAL A 173 1.53 -18.74 -5.48
CA VAL A 173 2.28 -19.97 -5.15
C VAL A 173 1.38 -21.21 -5.20
N GLU A 174 0.13 -21.13 -4.73
CA GLU A 174 -0.83 -22.23 -4.81
C GLU A 174 -1.19 -22.59 -6.26
N ILE A 175 -1.46 -21.58 -7.10
CA ILE A 175 -1.74 -21.79 -8.54
C ILE A 175 -0.57 -22.47 -9.24
N ILE A 176 0.66 -21.96 -9.02
CA ILE A 176 1.86 -22.54 -9.59
C ILE A 176 2.05 -23.98 -9.09
N SER A 177 1.83 -24.23 -7.79
CA SER A 177 1.95 -25.58 -7.19
C SER A 177 0.96 -26.59 -7.75
N LYS A 178 -0.23 -26.13 -8.17
CA LYS A 178 -1.24 -27.01 -8.80
C LYS A 178 -0.95 -27.29 -10.27
N LYS A 179 -0.31 -26.32 -10.96
CA LYS A 179 -0.08 -26.40 -12.40
C LYS A 179 1.24 -27.10 -12.76
N TYR A 180 2.24 -26.99 -11.90
CA TYR A 180 3.60 -27.51 -12.13
C TYR A 180 4.08 -28.33 -10.93
N ASP A 181 4.97 -29.31 -11.18
CA ASP A 181 5.72 -29.97 -10.11
C ASP A 181 6.83 -29.03 -9.61
N ILE A 182 6.45 -28.09 -8.73
CA ILE A 182 7.36 -27.06 -8.24
C ILE A 182 8.56 -27.60 -7.46
N LYS A 183 8.52 -28.86 -7.01
CA LYS A 183 9.65 -29.49 -6.31
C LYS A 183 10.78 -29.83 -7.29
N LYS A 184 10.43 -30.08 -8.56
CA LYS A 184 11.36 -30.36 -9.63
C LYS A 184 11.67 -29.16 -10.52
N SER A 185 10.94 -28.06 -10.33
CA SER A 185 11.07 -26.87 -11.15
C SER A 185 12.11 -25.91 -10.57
N SER A 186 12.79 -25.17 -11.44
CA SER A 186 13.57 -23.99 -11.06
C SER A 186 12.68 -22.76 -11.10
N ILE A 187 12.74 -21.91 -10.09
CA ILE A 187 11.89 -20.73 -9.96
C ILE A 187 12.75 -19.46 -10.03
N LEU A 188 12.49 -18.60 -11.00
CA LEU A 188 13.11 -17.27 -11.08
C LEU A 188 12.16 -16.21 -10.52
N CYS A 189 12.60 -15.54 -9.45
CA CYS A 189 11.90 -14.39 -8.89
C CYS A 189 12.53 -13.09 -9.39
N VAL A 190 11.75 -12.29 -10.14
CA VAL A 190 12.18 -11.00 -10.68
C VAL A 190 11.65 -9.87 -9.78
N GLY A 191 12.56 -9.22 -9.09
CA GLY A 191 12.26 -8.16 -8.12
C GLY A 191 12.37 -8.63 -6.67
N THR A 192 12.64 -7.67 -5.76
CA THR A 192 12.77 -7.89 -4.30
C THR A 192 11.78 -7.03 -3.51
N GLY A 193 10.63 -6.70 -4.11
CA GLY A 193 9.54 -5.99 -3.44
C GLY A 193 8.80 -6.90 -2.44
N GLU A 194 7.86 -6.34 -1.69
CA GLU A 194 7.11 -7.05 -0.64
C GLU A 194 6.38 -8.30 -1.17
N THR A 195 5.75 -8.20 -2.35
CA THR A 195 5.07 -9.35 -2.98
C THR A 195 6.04 -10.49 -3.26
N SER A 196 7.23 -10.21 -3.83
CA SER A 196 8.25 -11.23 -4.09
C SER A 196 8.77 -11.86 -2.80
N LYS A 197 9.02 -11.06 -1.77
CA LYS A 197 9.46 -11.54 -0.45
C LYS A 197 8.44 -12.49 0.18
N LEU A 198 7.16 -12.15 0.11
CA LEU A 198 6.09 -13.00 0.62
C LEU A 198 5.96 -14.29 -0.19
N SER A 199 6.01 -14.20 -1.52
CA SER A 199 5.98 -15.38 -2.40
C SER A 199 7.12 -16.34 -2.09
N ILE A 200 8.34 -15.82 -1.94
CA ILE A 200 9.52 -16.61 -1.58
C ILE A 200 9.35 -17.30 -0.21
N LYS A 201 8.85 -16.54 0.81
CA LYS A 201 8.56 -17.15 2.11
C LYS A 201 7.54 -18.30 2.03
N HIS A 202 6.53 -18.18 1.17
CA HIS A 202 5.54 -19.24 0.94
C HIS A 202 6.16 -20.45 0.24
N LEU A 203 7.02 -20.23 -0.77
CA LEU A 203 7.76 -21.30 -1.45
C LEU A 203 8.68 -22.06 -0.47
N LEU A 204 9.42 -21.32 0.35
CA LEU A 204 10.31 -21.89 1.37
C LEU A 204 9.54 -22.72 2.42
N LYS A 205 8.34 -22.26 2.85
CA LYS A 205 7.46 -23.06 3.72
C LYS A 205 7.03 -24.38 3.07
N LYS A 206 6.89 -24.42 1.75
CA LYS A 206 6.64 -25.65 0.97
C LYS A 206 7.94 -26.47 0.72
N LYS A 207 9.07 -26.09 1.33
CA LYS A 207 10.37 -26.71 1.19
C LYS A 207 10.95 -26.65 -0.25
N ILE A 208 10.55 -25.63 -1.02
CA ILE A 208 11.11 -25.35 -2.33
C ILE A 208 12.36 -24.50 -2.14
N LYS A 209 13.51 -24.98 -2.59
CA LYS A 209 14.80 -24.28 -2.46
C LYS A 209 15.42 -23.86 -3.79
N ASN A 210 15.01 -24.46 -4.90
CA ASN A 210 15.52 -24.11 -6.22
C ASN A 210 14.93 -22.78 -6.72
N ILE A 211 15.27 -21.71 -6.01
CA ILE A 211 14.77 -20.35 -6.25
C ILE A 211 15.96 -19.46 -6.54
N VAL A 212 15.91 -18.76 -7.66
CA VAL A 212 16.90 -17.77 -8.07
C VAL A 212 16.29 -16.40 -8.08
N LEU A 213 17.00 -15.43 -7.54
CA LEU A 213 16.56 -14.03 -7.47
C LEU A 213 17.28 -13.15 -8.49
N THR A 214 16.56 -12.16 -8.98
CA THR A 214 17.14 -11.03 -9.71
C THR A 214 16.40 -9.75 -9.40
N ASN A 215 17.08 -8.61 -9.51
CA ASN A 215 16.47 -7.29 -9.33
C ASN A 215 17.30 -6.25 -10.09
N ARG A 216 16.67 -5.15 -10.57
CA ARG A 216 17.38 -4.03 -11.23
C ARG A 216 18.60 -3.54 -10.45
N THR A 217 18.53 -3.56 -9.13
CA THR A 217 19.66 -3.28 -8.23
C THR A 217 20.22 -4.61 -7.74
N ASP A 218 21.28 -5.10 -8.35
CA ASP A 218 21.90 -6.40 -8.07
C ASP A 218 22.19 -6.58 -6.57
N LYS A 219 22.77 -5.57 -5.90
CA LYS A 219 23.05 -5.60 -4.44
C LYS A 219 21.83 -5.91 -3.58
N LYS A 220 20.62 -5.44 -3.98
CA LYS A 220 19.38 -5.73 -3.22
C LYS A 220 18.95 -7.19 -3.39
N ALA A 221 19.10 -7.75 -4.58
CA ALA A 221 18.76 -9.15 -4.84
C ALA A 221 19.76 -10.07 -4.14
N GLU A 222 21.05 -9.79 -4.24
CA GLU A 222 22.13 -10.52 -3.59
C GLU A 222 21.98 -10.56 -2.07
N SER A 223 21.81 -9.40 -1.44
CA SER A 223 21.58 -9.30 0.01
C SER A 223 20.35 -10.08 0.46
N PHE A 224 19.27 -10.02 -0.33
CA PHE A 224 18.04 -10.74 -0.02
C PHE A 224 18.20 -12.26 -0.24
N ALA A 225 18.87 -12.70 -1.32
CA ALA A 225 19.18 -14.09 -1.58
C ALA A 225 20.02 -14.69 -0.45
N ASN A 226 21.09 -14.01 -0.05
CA ASN A 226 21.97 -14.44 1.05
C ASN A 226 21.21 -14.59 2.38
N SER A 227 20.21 -13.76 2.64
CA SER A 227 19.43 -13.84 3.90
C SER A 227 18.53 -15.09 3.99
N TYR A 228 18.30 -15.79 2.88
CA TYR A 228 17.48 -17.00 2.80
C TYR A 228 18.21 -18.21 2.22
N ASP A 229 19.51 -18.13 2.04
CA ASP A 229 20.35 -19.19 1.43
C ASP A 229 19.82 -19.60 0.05
N LEU A 230 19.62 -18.60 -0.84
CA LEU A 230 19.11 -18.74 -2.20
C LEU A 230 20.10 -18.22 -3.21
N ASP A 231 19.97 -18.69 -4.46
CA ASP A 231 20.78 -18.24 -5.57
C ASP A 231 20.39 -16.85 -6.08
N PHE A 232 21.35 -16.14 -6.64
CA PHE A 232 21.22 -14.84 -7.26
C PHE A 232 21.78 -14.82 -8.67
N VAL A 233 21.12 -14.12 -9.58
CA VAL A 233 21.62 -13.82 -10.93
C VAL A 233 21.49 -12.32 -11.23
N SER A 234 22.55 -11.70 -11.78
CA SER A 234 22.53 -10.30 -12.17
C SER A 234 21.40 -10.00 -13.16
N PHE A 235 20.74 -8.84 -12.97
CA PHE A 235 19.66 -8.40 -13.84
C PHE A 235 20.05 -8.32 -15.32
N LYS A 236 21.30 -8.05 -15.63
CA LYS A 236 21.81 -8.06 -17.00
C LYS A 236 21.77 -9.44 -17.65
N ASN A 237 21.83 -10.50 -16.84
CA ASN A 237 21.99 -11.88 -17.30
C ASN A 237 20.75 -12.77 -17.10
N TYR A 238 19.71 -12.30 -16.38
CA TYR A 238 18.58 -13.14 -15.99
C TYR A 238 17.82 -13.74 -17.18
N LYS A 239 17.77 -13.03 -18.33
CA LYS A 239 17.11 -13.53 -19.54
C LYS A 239 17.78 -14.81 -20.09
N LYS A 240 19.10 -14.93 -19.96
CA LYS A 240 19.84 -16.14 -20.35
C LYS A 240 19.53 -17.32 -19.42
N TYR A 241 18.98 -17.03 -18.25
CA TYR A 241 18.61 -18.07 -17.30
C TYR A 241 17.31 -18.79 -17.70
N PHE A 242 16.44 -18.17 -18.49
CA PHE A 242 15.21 -18.81 -19.00
C PHE A 242 15.45 -20.06 -19.81
N SER A 243 16.58 -20.21 -20.46
CA SER A 243 16.95 -21.45 -21.19
C SER A 243 17.34 -22.61 -20.27
N LYS A 244 17.44 -22.36 -18.96
CA LYS A 244 17.85 -23.36 -17.95
C LYS A 244 16.72 -23.71 -16.98
N ILE A 245 15.53 -23.12 -17.16
CA ILE A 245 14.34 -23.30 -16.32
C ILE A 245 13.32 -24.19 -17.00
#